data_5c5078c2818ad9bef9e1f7d0c5a04536
#
_entry.id   5c5078c2818ad9bef9e1f7d0c5a04536
#
_cell.length_a   1.000
_cell.length_b   1.000
_cell.length_c   1.000
_cell.angle_alpha   90.00
_cell.angle_beta   90.00
_cell.angle_gamma   90.00
#
_symmetry.space_group_name_H-M   'P 1'
#
loop_
_entity.id
_entity.type
_entity.pdbx_description
1 polymer ?
#
loop_
_entity_poly.entity_id
_entity_poly.type
_entity_poly.pdbx_seq_one_letter_code
_entity_poly.pdbx_strand_id
1 'polypeptide(L)'
;MEYRYLGKSGLKVSTLSFGSWVTFGTQVDVDKAVELMTMAFDAGVNFFDNAEVYSSGAAEEIMGKVLKKTGWKQKDLVLSTKIFWGGEGPNERGLSRKHIIEGLDASLKRMELEYVDLVFAHRPDIHTPIEETVRAFNHVINQGKAFYWGTSEWSAQQIMEAYSIARQEHLIPPLMEQPQYNMFHRER
;
A
#
# COMPACT_ATOMS: atom_id res chain seq x y z
N MET A 1 15.58 5.53 -15.79
CA MET A 1 15.04 4.75 -14.66
C MET A 1 15.22 3.24 -14.91
N GLU A 2 15.66 2.49 -13.92
CA GLU A 2 15.70 1.03 -13.96
C GLU A 2 14.38 0.46 -13.41
N TYR A 3 13.91 -0.66 -13.98
CA TYR A 3 12.70 -1.36 -13.51
C TYR A 3 13.04 -2.80 -13.12
N ARG A 4 12.40 -3.27 -12.05
CA ARG A 4 12.55 -4.64 -11.53
C ARG A 4 11.20 -5.32 -11.35
N TYR A 5 11.19 -6.64 -11.45
CA TYR A 5 10.02 -7.40 -11.07
C TYR A 5 9.82 -7.35 -9.55
N LEU A 6 8.58 -7.11 -9.12
CA LEU A 6 8.23 -7.10 -7.70
C LEU A 6 8.13 -8.55 -7.19
N GLY A 7 9.11 -8.98 -6.39
CA GLY A 7 9.17 -10.35 -5.89
C GLY A 7 9.14 -11.37 -7.02
N LYS A 8 8.24 -12.35 -6.91
CA LYS A 8 8.03 -13.41 -7.91
C LYS A 8 6.82 -13.14 -8.82
N SER A 9 6.38 -11.89 -8.92
CA SER A 9 5.27 -11.51 -9.80
C SER A 9 5.75 -11.05 -11.18
N GLY A 10 4.80 -10.89 -12.10
CA GLY A 10 5.04 -10.27 -13.40
C GLY A 10 5.00 -8.73 -13.37
N LEU A 11 4.72 -8.11 -12.21
CA LEU A 11 4.63 -6.66 -12.08
C LEU A 11 6.02 -6.03 -12.06
N LYS A 12 6.23 -5.03 -12.92
CA LYS A 12 7.46 -4.24 -12.95
C LYS A 12 7.27 -2.91 -12.24
N VAL A 13 8.15 -2.63 -11.30
CA VAL A 13 8.22 -1.36 -10.58
C VAL A 13 9.54 -0.66 -10.84
N SER A 14 9.53 0.67 -10.83
CA SER A 14 10.77 1.44 -10.84
C SER A 14 11.56 1.18 -9.56
N THR A 15 12.90 1.17 -9.65
CA THR A 15 13.79 0.94 -8.51
C THR A 15 13.73 2.06 -7.46
N LEU A 16 13.27 3.24 -7.87
CA LEU A 16 12.92 4.34 -6.98
C LEU A 16 11.40 4.51 -7.00
N SER A 17 10.82 4.72 -5.83
CA SER A 17 9.40 5.04 -5.68
C SER A 17 9.22 6.45 -5.12
N PHE A 18 8.06 7.04 -5.35
CA PHE A 18 7.68 8.32 -4.77
C PHE A 18 6.68 8.08 -3.63
N GLY A 19 7.06 8.45 -2.40
CA GLY A 19 6.21 8.30 -1.22
C GLY A 19 5.56 9.62 -0.80
N SER A 20 4.34 9.55 -0.31
CA SER A 20 3.57 10.71 0.19
C SER A 20 3.72 10.96 1.69
N TRP A 21 4.41 10.05 2.41
CA TRP A 21 4.55 10.16 3.86
C TRP A 21 5.29 11.45 4.25
N VAL A 22 4.85 12.08 5.34
CA VAL A 22 5.39 13.29 5.96
C VAL A 22 5.11 14.57 5.17
N THR A 23 4.99 14.53 3.86
CA THR A 23 4.93 15.72 3.00
C THR A 23 3.52 16.09 2.59
N PHE A 24 2.73 15.14 2.08
CA PHE A 24 1.39 15.41 1.57
C PHE A 24 0.41 15.71 2.71
N GLY A 25 -0.35 16.81 2.55
CA GLY A 25 -1.34 17.25 3.54
C GLY A 25 -0.78 18.02 4.72
N THR A 26 0.55 18.14 4.83
CA THR A 26 1.20 18.94 5.89
C THR A 26 2.09 20.03 5.32
N GLN A 27 2.99 19.71 4.39
CA GLN A 27 3.98 20.61 3.81
C GLN A 27 3.70 20.91 2.34
N VAL A 28 2.97 20.04 1.66
CA VAL A 28 2.76 20.05 0.21
C VAL A 28 1.25 20.10 -0.06
N ASP A 29 0.80 21.14 -0.73
CA ASP A 29 -0.54 21.26 -1.28
C ASP A 29 -0.70 20.48 -2.61
N VAL A 30 -1.90 20.52 -3.18
CA VAL A 30 -2.20 19.79 -4.42
C VAL A 30 -1.36 20.26 -5.59
N ASP A 31 -1.12 21.58 -5.73
CA ASP A 31 -0.41 22.11 -6.90
C ASP A 31 1.07 21.75 -6.83
N LYS A 32 1.67 21.83 -5.65
CA LYS A 32 3.06 21.38 -5.45
C LYS A 32 3.17 19.85 -5.57
N ALA A 33 2.16 19.10 -5.13
CA ALA A 33 2.13 17.66 -5.32
C ALA A 33 2.08 17.27 -6.80
N VAL A 34 1.30 17.99 -7.62
CA VAL A 34 1.28 17.81 -9.09
C VAL A 34 2.68 18.02 -9.67
N GLU A 35 3.34 19.13 -9.31
CA GLU A 35 4.72 19.41 -9.78
C GLU A 35 5.67 18.28 -9.44
N LEU A 36 5.73 17.89 -8.15
CA LEU A 36 6.68 16.88 -7.66
C LEU A 36 6.42 15.49 -8.25
N MET A 37 5.15 15.06 -8.29
CA MET A 37 4.80 13.78 -8.88
C MET A 37 5.06 13.76 -10.39
N THR A 38 4.82 14.88 -11.09
CA THR A 38 5.14 14.99 -12.52
C THR A 38 6.63 14.88 -12.77
N MET A 39 7.45 15.57 -12.00
CA MET A 39 8.91 15.42 -12.09
C MET A 39 9.37 13.97 -11.87
N ALA A 40 8.79 13.27 -10.90
CA ALA A 40 9.10 11.87 -10.65
C ALA A 40 8.66 10.97 -11.82
N PHE A 41 7.43 11.17 -12.31
CA PHE A 41 6.86 10.41 -13.44
C PHE A 41 7.69 10.61 -14.72
N ASP A 42 8.06 11.85 -15.05
CA ASP A 42 8.88 12.18 -16.22
C ASP A 42 10.30 11.60 -16.11
N ALA A 43 10.82 11.43 -14.88
CA ALA A 43 12.07 10.72 -14.60
C ALA A 43 11.92 9.18 -14.69
N GLY A 44 10.71 8.67 -14.95
CA GLY A 44 10.40 7.26 -15.13
C GLY A 44 9.99 6.53 -13.84
N VAL A 45 9.66 7.24 -12.75
CA VAL A 45 9.03 6.61 -11.58
C VAL A 45 7.63 6.18 -11.96
N ASN A 46 7.32 4.91 -11.77
CA ASN A 46 5.96 4.39 -11.94
C ASN A 46 5.29 3.97 -10.61
N PHE A 47 6.03 3.89 -9.52
CA PHE A 47 5.52 3.45 -8.23
C PHE A 47 5.33 4.63 -7.27
N PHE A 48 4.06 4.86 -6.87
CA PHE A 48 3.64 5.93 -5.97
C PHE A 48 2.99 5.31 -4.72
N ASP A 49 3.57 5.60 -3.55
CA ASP A 49 3.24 4.94 -2.29
C ASP A 49 2.47 5.86 -1.35
N ASN A 50 1.40 5.34 -0.75
CA ASN A 50 0.55 6.04 0.20
C ASN A 50 0.17 5.12 1.38
N ALA A 51 -0.63 5.63 2.33
CA ALA A 51 -1.27 4.87 3.39
C ALA A 51 -2.46 5.65 3.97
N GLU A 52 -3.46 4.92 4.50
CA GLU A 52 -4.66 5.51 5.10
C GLU A 52 -4.34 6.49 6.23
N VAL A 53 -3.27 6.25 6.99
CA VAL A 53 -2.87 7.07 8.15
C VAL A 53 -2.14 8.36 7.74
N TYR A 54 -1.60 8.45 6.53
CA TYR A 54 -0.77 9.60 6.16
C TYR A 54 -1.59 10.89 6.15
N SER A 55 -1.23 11.81 7.05
CA SER A 55 -2.00 13.05 7.29
C SER A 55 -3.49 12.79 7.53
N SER A 56 -3.82 11.70 8.25
CA SER A 56 -5.21 11.30 8.55
C SER A 56 -6.08 11.14 7.28
N GLY A 57 -5.51 10.57 6.22
CA GLY A 57 -6.17 10.36 4.93
C GLY A 57 -5.98 11.47 3.90
N ALA A 58 -5.57 12.69 4.32
CA ALA A 58 -5.38 13.81 3.39
C ALA A 58 -4.32 13.54 2.31
N ALA A 59 -3.31 12.72 2.60
CA ALA A 59 -2.31 12.32 1.59
C ALA A 59 -2.93 11.53 0.44
N GLU A 60 -3.89 10.65 0.74
CA GLU A 60 -4.63 9.90 -0.29
C GLU A 60 -5.55 10.82 -1.10
N GLU A 61 -6.24 11.77 -0.45
CA GLU A 61 -7.07 12.76 -1.17
C GLU A 61 -6.24 13.63 -2.11
N ILE A 62 -5.03 14.05 -1.67
CA ILE A 62 -4.12 14.82 -2.53
C ILE A 62 -3.67 13.96 -3.71
N MET A 63 -3.29 12.70 -3.50
CA MET A 63 -2.91 11.80 -4.59
C MET A 63 -4.06 11.65 -5.61
N GLY A 64 -5.30 11.43 -5.16
CA GLY A 64 -6.46 11.38 -6.04
C GLY A 64 -6.64 12.65 -6.89
N LYS A 65 -6.51 13.83 -6.26
CA LYS A 65 -6.57 15.12 -6.96
C LYS A 65 -5.43 15.29 -7.97
N VAL A 66 -4.21 14.81 -7.66
CA VAL A 66 -3.08 14.83 -8.60
C VAL A 66 -3.38 13.95 -9.80
N LEU A 67 -3.82 12.70 -9.59
CA LEU A 67 -4.15 11.78 -10.67
C LEU A 67 -5.22 12.35 -11.61
N LYS A 68 -6.23 13.00 -11.04
CA LYS A 68 -7.29 13.68 -11.81
C LYS A 68 -6.78 14.87 -12.61
N LYS A 69 -5.90 15.70 -12.02
CA LYS A 69 -5.32 16.88 -12.69
C LYS A 69 -4.36 16.51 -13.81
N THR A 70 -3.53 15.48 -13.61
CA THR A 70 -2.54 15.03 -14.60
C THR A 70 -3.16 14.21 -15.72
N GLY A 71 -4.27 13.53 -15.46
CA GLY A 71 -4.94 12.65 -16.42
C GLY A 71 -4.11 11.40 -16.78
N TRP A 72 -3.14 11.04 -15.96
CA TRP A 72 -2.36 9.81 -16.18
C TRP A 72 -3.25 8.58 -16.17
N LYS A 73 -2.93 7.64 -17.02
CA LYS A 73 -3.66 6.38 -17.05
C LYS A 73 -3.15 5.49 -15.94
N GLN A 74 -4.04 4.97 -15.11
CA GLN A 74 -3.68 4.09 -14.00
C GLN A 74 -2.84 2.88 -14.45
N LYS A 75 -3.04 2.36 -15.66
CA LYS A 75 -2.22 1.28 -16.23
C LYS A 75 -0.73 1.60 -16.40
N ASP A 76 -0.35 2.88 -16.38
CA ASP A 76 1.04 3.32 -16.52
C ASP A 76 1.69 3.55 -15.13
N LEU A 77 0.92 3.34 -14.05
CA LEU A 77 1.31 3.56 -12.68
C LEU A 77 1.24 2.26 -11.88
N VAL A 78 1.93 2.23 -10.75
CA VAL A 78 1.75 1.27 -9.66
C VAL A 78 1.42 2.08 -8.42
N LEU A 79 0.19 1.97 -7.96
CA LEU A 79 -0.33 2.74 -6.82
C LEU A 79 -0.47 1.82 -5.61
N SER A 80 -0.07 2.30 -4.44
CA SER A 80 -0.23 1.55 -3.20
C SER A 80 -0.92 2.33 -2.11
N THR A 81 -1.57 1.59 -1.21
CA THR A 81 -1.97 2.07 0.10
C THR A 81 -1.70 1.01 1.17
N LYS A 82 -1.87 1.37 2.45
CA LYS A 82 -1.56 0.51 3.59
C LYS A 82 -2.65 0.65 4.64
N ILE A 83 -3.02 -0.45 5.27
CA ILE A 83 -4.10 -0.55 6.25
C ILE A 83 -3.54 -0.95 7.61
N PHE A 84 -3.82 -0.17 8.64
CA PHE A 84 -3.58 -0.45 10.06
C PHE A 84 -4.13 0.65 10.99
N TRP A 85 -3.99 1.96 10.65
CA TRP A 85 -4.37 3.10 11.49
C TRP A 85 -5.38 3.99 10.77
N GLY A 86 -6.61 3.52 10.62
CA GLY A 86 -7.67 4.25 9.91
C GLY A 86 -8.33 5.36 10.73
N GLY A 87 -8.32 5.25 12.07
CA GLY A 87 -8.97 6.21 12.94
C GLY A 87 -8.76 5.92 14.42
N GLU A 88 -9.65 6.45 15.27
CA GLU A 88 -9.59 6.31 16.73
C GLU A 88 -10.68 5.38 17.30
N GLY A 89 -11.61 4.90 16.48
CA GLY A 89 -12.65 3.97 16.89
C GLY A 89 -12.09 2.55 17.17
N PRO A 90 -12.83 1.75 17.94
CA PRO A 90 -12.34 0.43 18.41
C PRO A 90 -12.07 -0.58 17.30
N ASN A 91 -12.63 -0.38 16.10
CA ASN A 91 -12.42 -1.25 14.93
C ASN A 91 -11.76 -0.49 13.77
N GLU A 92 -11.19 0.67 14.01
CA GLU A 92 -10.50 1.49 13.01
C GLU A 92 -8.98 1.35 13.08
N ARG A 93 -8.50 0.33 13.81
CA ARG A 93 -7.07 -0.02 13.95
C ARG A 93 -6.86 -1.52 13.87
N GLY A 94 -5.67 -1.91 13.45
CA GLY A 94 -5.24 -3.30 13.34
C GLY A 94 -5.59 -3.92 11.99
N LEU A 95 -5.56 -5.25 11.94
CA LEU A 95 -5.70 -6.03 10.70
C LEU A 95 -6.91 -6.98 10.76
N SER A 96 -7.93 -6.65 11.55
CA SER A 96 -9.18 -7.41 11.50
C SER A 96 -9.76 -7.41 10.08
N ARG A 97 -10.46 -8.48 9.74
CA ARG A 97 -11.16 -8.58 8.44
C ARG A 97 -12.03 -7.35 8.18
N LYS A 98 -12.72 -6.86 9.20
CA LYS A 98 -13.56 -5.67 9.10
C LYS A 98 -12.74 -4.46 8.69
N HIS A 99 -11.66 -4.18 9.41
CA HIS A 99 -10.83 -2.99 9.13
C HIS A 99 -10.13 -3.06 7.78
N ILE A 100 -9.61 -4.24 7.38
CA ILE A 100 -8.98 -4.39 6.06
C ILE A 100 -9.95 -4.06 4.94
N ILE A 101 -11.19 -4.55 5.00
CA ILE A 101 -12.18 -4.32 3.95
C ILE A 101 -12.64 -2.85 3.94
N GLU A 102 -13.08 -2.34 5.09
CA GLU A 102 -13.62 -0.98 5.20
C GLU A 102 -12.53 0.09 5.03
N GLY A 103 -11.33 -0.16 5.56
CA GLY A 103 -10.17 0.72 5.41
C GLY A 103 -9.73 0.85 3.96
N LEU A 104 -9.67 -0.28 3.21
CA LEU A 104 -9.35 -0.23 1.79
C LEU A 104 -10.44 0.50 0.99
N ASP A 105 -11.72 0.26 1.30
CA ASP A 105 -12.82 0.97 0.64
C ASP A 105 -12.75 2.49 0.90
N ALA A 106 -12.43 2.88 2.12
CA ALA A 106 -12.23 4.29 2.47
C ALA A 106 -11.01 4.89 1.74
N SER A 107 -9.89 4.17 1.64
CA SER A 107 -8.70 4.59 0.89
C SER A 107 -9.00 4.79 -0.59
N LEU A 108 -9.68 3.84 -1.23
CA LEU A 108 -10.08 3.94 -2.63
C LEU A 108 -11.00 5.14 -2.86
N LYS A 109 -11.94 5.40 -1.94
CA LYS A 109 -12.81 6.57 -2.01
C LYS A 109 -12.05 7.89 -1.89
N ARG A 110 -11.06 7.99 -0.99
CA ARG A 110 -10.21 9.19 -0.85
C ARG A 110 -9.37 9.45 -2.09
N MET A 111 -8.84 8.40 -2.70
CA MET A 111 -8.05 8.51 -3.94
C MET A 111 -8.90 8.62 -5.21
N GLU A 112 -10.22 8.51 -5.13
CA GLU A 112 -11.14 8.47 -6.28
C GLU A 112 -10.77 7.34 -7.29
N LEU A 113 -10.38 6.15 -6.76
CA LEU A 113 -9.96 4.98 -7.54
C LEU A 113 -10.90 3.79 -7.32
N GLU A 114 -10.97 2.91 -8.31
CA GLU A 114 -11.69 1.62 -8.20
C GLU A 114 -10.79 0.53 -7.60
N TYR A 115 -9.47 0.62 -7.79
CA TYR A 115 -8.50 -0.32 -7.25
C TYR A 115 -7.15 0.35 -7.00
N VAL A 116 -6.30 -0.32 -6.22
CA VAL A 116 -4.86 -0.06 -6.14
C VAL A 116 -4.10 -1.30 -6.64
N ASP A 117 -2.87 -1.12 -7.11
CA ASP A 117 -2.04 -2.24 -7.52
C ASP A 117 -1.56 -3.05 -6.31
N LEU A 118 -1.14 -2.34 -5.27
CA LEU A 118 -0.57 -2.92 -4.06
C LEU A 118 -1.31 -2.45 -2.81
N VAL A 119 -1.63 -3.38 -1.92
CA VAL A 119 -2.11 -3.05 -0.57
C VAL A 119 -1.22 -3.70 0.47
N PHE A 120 -0.86 -2.97 1.54
CA PHE A 120 0.03 -3.48 2.58
C PHE A 120 -0.69 -3.62 3.93
N ALA A 121 -0.38 -4.72 4.65
CA ALA A 121 -0.54 -4.79 6.09
C ALA A 121 0.53 -3.89 6.71
N HIS A 122 0.14 -2.66 7.12
CA HIS A 122 1.09 -1.59 7.45
C HIS A 122 1.97 -1.90 8.67
N ARG A 123 1.49 -2.74 9.60
CA ARG A 123 2.24 -3.30 10.73
C ARG A 123 1.72 -4.69 11.08
N PRO A 124 2.50 -5.51 11.78
CA PRO A 124 1.96 -6.74 12.36
C PRO A 124 0.94 -6.42 13.47
N ASP A 125 -0.16 -7.15 13.49
CA ASP A 125 -1.20 -7.02 14.52
C ASP A 125 -1.15 -8.22 15.48
N ILE A 126 -0.78 -7.98 16.73
CA ILE A 126 -0.68 -9.03 17.75
C ILE A 126 -2.04 -9.50 18.28
N HIS A 127 -3.11 -8.78 17.97
CA HIS A 127 -4.46 -9.06 18.41
C HIS A 127 -5.32 -9.76 17.38
N THR A 128 -4.85 -9.79 16.12
CA THR A 128 -5.54 -10.44 15.01
C THR A 128 -4.77 -11.67 14.56
N PRO A 129 -5.42 -12.86 14.49
CA PRO A 129 -4.79 -14.04 13.92
C PRO A 129 -4.31 -13.77 12.49
N ILE A 130 -3.09 -14.20 12.16
CA ILE A 130 -2.52 -14.01 10.82
C ILE A 130 -3.40 -14.64 9.74
N GLU A 131 -4.08 -15.76 10.05
CA GLU A 131 -5.02 -16.39 9.14
C GLU A 131 -6.17 -15.45 8.75
N GLU A 132 -6.75 -14.71 9.71
CA GLU A 132 -7.82 -13.73 9.42
C GLU A 132 -7.32 -12.65 8.47
N THR A 133 -6.13 -12.14 8.72
CA THR A 133 -5.45 -11.14 7.87
C THR A 133 -5.26 -11.66 6.44
N VAL A 134 -4.71 -12.88 6.28
CA VAL A 134 -4.49 -13.52 4.98
C VAL A 134 -5.81 -13.69 4.21
N ARG A 135 -6.86 -14.19 4.90
CA ARG A 135 -8.18 -14.37 4.29
C ARG A 135 -8.82 -13.03 3.89
N ALA A 136 -8.60 -11.98 4.66
CA ALA A 136 -9.12 -10.65 4.36
C ALA A 136 -8.44 -10.03 3.14
N PHE A 137 -7.11 -10.08 3.03
CA PHE A 137 -6.40 -9.60 1.84
C PHE A 137 -6.75 -10.42 0.58
N ASN A 138 -6.83 -11.74 0.71
CA ASN A 138 -7.31 -12.58 -0.39
C ASN A 138 -8.72 -12.18 -0.85
N HIS A 139 -9.60 -11.81 0.08
CA HIS A 139 -10.95 -11.38 -0.25
C HIS A 139 -10.96 -10.08 -1.05
N VAL A 140 -10.24 -9.05 -0.64
CA VAL A 140 -10.22 -7.76 -1.35
C VAL A 140 -9.53 -7.87 -2.72
N ILE A 141 -8.56 -8.77 -2.87
CA ILE A 141 -7.97 -9.08 -4.18
C ILE A 141 -9.00 -9.77 -5.08
N ASN A 142 -9.73 -10.76 -4.59
CA ASN A 142 -10.77 -11.45 -5.36
C ASN A 142 -11.93 -10.52 -5.75
N GLN A 143 -12.13 -9.42 -5.00
CA GLN A 143 -13.07 -8.35 -5.37
C GLN A 143 -12.51 -7.40 -6.43
N GLY A 144 -11.24 -7.52 -6.81
CA GLY A 144 -10.58 -6.64 -7.76
C GLY A 144 -10.20 -5.26 -7.19
N LYS A 145 -10.24 -5.09 -5.86
CA LYS A 145 -9.89 -3.82 -5.19
C LYS A 145 -8.40 -3.62 -5.02
N ALA A 146 -7.62 -4.69 -5.09
CA ALA A 146 -6.17 -4.68 -5.14
C ALA A 146 -5.68 -5.87 -5.99
N PHE A 147 -4.47 -5.80 -6.53
CA PHE A 147 -3.92 -6.92 -7.33
C PHE A 147 -2.93 -7.76 -6.54
N TYR A 148 -2.16 -7.14 -5.66
CA TYR A 148 -1.18 -7.81 -4.81
C TYR A 148 -1.24 -7.25 -3.40
N TRP A 149 -0.88 -8.08 -2.42
CA TRP A 149 -0.72 -7.61 -1.07
C TRP A 149 0.66 -7.96 -0.50
N GLY A 150 1.08 -7.19 0.48
CA GLY A 150 2.34 -7.37 1.16
C GLY A 150 2.26 -6.93 2.61
N THR A 151 3.41 -6.95 3.25
CA THR A 151 3.59 -6.61 4.65
C THR A 151 4.55 -5.44 4.82
N SER A 152 4.53 -4.79 5.98
CA SER A 152 5.46 -3.73 6.33
C SER A 152 5.89 -3.89 7.78
N GLU A 153 7.21 -3.93 8.00
CA GLU A 153 7.82 -4.13 9.32
C GLU A 153 7.47 -5.47 10.00
N TRP A 154 7.06 -6.48 9.22
CA TRP A 154 6.83 -7.82 9.74
C TRP A 154 8.14 -8.58 9.94
N SER A 155 8.19 -9.46 10.94
CA SER A 155 9.31 -10.38 11.10
C SER A 155 9.28 -11.49 10.03
N ALA A 156 10.44 -12.08 9.75
CA ALA A 156 10.53 -13.23 8.84
C ALA A 156 9.64 -14.39 9.28
N GLN A 157 9.46 -14.60 10.60
CA GLN A 157 8.57 -15.62 11.14
C GLN A 157 7.10 -15.33 10.79
N GLN A 158 6.63 -14.10 11.00
CA GLN A 158 5.26 -13.70 10.67
C GLN A 158 4.98 -13.78 9.16
N ILE A 159 5.94 -13.36 8.33
CA ILE A 159 5.82 -13.47 6.87
C ILE A 159 5.75 -14.95 6.46
N MET A 160 6.59 -15.82 7.04
CA MET A 160 6.57 -17.25 6.75
C MET A 160 5.26 -17.90 7.21
N GLU A 161 4.72 -17.51 8.35
CA GLU A 161 3.42 -17.99 8.83
C GLU A 161 2.29 -17.59 7.85
N ALA A 162 2.21 -16.30 7.47
CA ALA A 162 1.24 -15.83 6.48
C ALA A 162 1.38 -16.56 5.14
N TYR A 163 2.61 -16.80 4.69
CA TYR A 163 2.89 -17.52 3.45
C TYR A 163 2.47 -18.99 3.55
N SER A 164 2.75 -19.65 4.68
CA SER A 164 2.38 -21.04 4.92
C SER A 164 0.87 -21.24 4.96
N ILE A 165 0.15 -20.36 5.69
CA ILE A 165 -1.32 -20.36 5.73
C ILE A 165 -1.89 -20.19 4.32
N ALA A 166 -1.39 -19.20 3.58
CA ALA A 166 -1.88 -18.95 2.22
C ALA A 166 -1.67 -20.17 1.31
N ARG A 167 -0.52 -20.83 1.40
CA ARG A 167 -0.22 -22.05 0.62
C ARG A 167 -1.12 -23.21 1.00
N GLN A 168 -1.32 -23.44 2.30
CA GLN A 168 -2.15 -24.53 2.82
C GLN A 168 -3.61 -24.36 2.45
N GLU A 169 -4.11 -23.14 2.50
CA GLU A 169 -5.52 -22.80 2.25
C GLU A 169 -5.80 -22.40 0.79
N HIS A 170 -4.84 -22.53 -0.11
CA HIS A 170 -4.95 -22.14 -1.54
C HIS A 170 -5.35 -20.66 -1.73
N LEU A 171 -4.84 -19.80 -0.86
CA LEU A 171 -5.03 -18.34 -0.90
C LEU A 171 -3.81 -17.65 -1.53
N ILE A 172 -3.95 -16.36 -1.82
CA ILE A 172 -2.88 -15.53 -2.37
C ILE A 172 -1.92 -15.13 -1.22
N PRO A 173 -0.63 -15.54 -1.28
CA PRO A 173 0.35 -15.18 -0.24
C PRO A 173 0.81 -13.72 -0.36
N PRO A 174 1.40 -13.16 0.72
CA PRO A 174 2.06 -11.86 0.61
C PRO A 174 3.21 -11.93 -0.39
N LEU A 175 3.33 -10.90 -1.21
CA LEU A 175 4.30 -10.86 -2.32
C LEU A 175 5.57 -10.07 -1.97
N MET A 176 5.43 -9.03 -1.14
CA MET A 176 6.50 -8.09 -0.83
C MET A 176 6.46 -7.67 0.64
N GLU A 177 7.60 -7.20 1.11
CA GLU A 177 7.78 -6.57 2.42
C GLU A 177 8.33 -5.15 2.22
N GLN A 178 7.81 -4.18 2.97
CA GLN A 178 8.31 -2.81 2.99
C GLN A 178 8.91 -2.48 4.38
N PRO A 179 10.18 -2.81 4.64
CA PRO A 179 10.84 -2.52 5.91
C PRO A 179 11.58 -1.19 5.88
N GLN A 180 11.87 -0.65 7.06
CA GLN A 180 12.96 0.30 7.18
C GLN A 180 14.29 -0.42 6.88
N TYR A 181 15.08 0.13 5.95
CA TYR A 181 16.40 -0.37 5.61
C TYR A 181 17.35 0.76 5.28
N ASN A 182 18.44 0.84 6.03
CA ASN A 182 19.53 1.77 5.78
C ASN A 182 20.80 1.23 6.46
N MET A 183 21.92 1.96 6.34
CA MET A 183 23.22 1.52 6.89
C MET A 183 23.20 1.30 8.41
N PHE A 184 22.31 1.95 9.14
CA PHE A 184 22.19 1.86 10.61
C PHE A 184 21.05 0.94 11.07
N HIS A 185 20.18 0.51 10.17
CA HIS A 185 19.03 -0.34 10.45
C HIS A 185 19.02 -1.52 9.50
N ARG A 186 19.65 -2.63 9.91
CA ARG A 186 19.91 -3.79 9.07
C ARG A 186 19.61 -5.14 9.75
N GLU A 187 19.16 -5.15 11.01
CA GLU A 187 19.00 -6.38 11.81
C GLU A 187 17.92 -7.31 11.25
N ARG A 188 16.87 -6.76 10.65
CA ARG A 188 15.79 -7.55 10.06
C ARG A 188 16.16 -8.13 8.70
#